data_d83c5938ccf3a488f93a374fc47e389e
#
_entry.id   d83c5938ccf3a488f93a374fc47e389e
#
_cell.length_a   1.000
_cell.length_b   1.000
_cell.length_c   1.000
_cell.angle_alpha   90.00
_cell.angle_beta   90.00
_cell.angle_gamma   90.00
#
_symmetry.space_group_name_H-M   'P 1'
#
loop_
_entity.id
_entity.type
_entity.pdbx_description
1 polymer ?
#
loop_
_entity_poly.entity_id
_entity_poly.type
_entity_poly.pdbx_seq_one_letter_code
_entity_poly.pdbx_strand_id
1 'polypeptide(L)'
;MTYKKKKIIAIIPAKKISTELKNKNLLKINKKSLVEIAVNICKKSKYIDYIVISSDSEIIINICLKTGADNYIKRPQKISKKNSNILLAWQHAIKNIKKKININFDYSILVEPTCPLRKVESLDASIKKIIDNKLNYLITVSKVEKKWHPLKQFNIRKNLLKPFSDSNFKIINRQELAYTYSKNGIAYIGSVPYILRSKTLNYKYSGFLETNYPIVNIDNLEDYKLAKIYMKRL
;
A
#
# COMPACT_ATOMS: atom_id res chain seq x y z
N MET A 1 3.80 -10.71 -19.66
CA MET A 1 2.84 -11.85 -19.85
C MET A 1 1.66 -11.63 -18.92
N THR A 2 0.47 -11.46 -19.44
CA THR A 2 -0.76 -11.25 -18.66
C THR A 2 -1.14 -12.56 -17.92
N TYR A 3 -1.38 -12.50 -16.60
CA TYR A 3 -1.88 -13.67 -15.87
C TYR A 3 -3.35 -13.94 -16.21
N LYS A 4 -3.67 -15.12 -16.75
CA LYS A 4 -5.02 -15.52 -17.20
C LYS A 4 -5.70 -14.46 -18.10
N LYS A 5 -4.95 -13.86 -19.01
CA LYS A 5 -5.42 -12.80 -19.94
C LYS A 5 -5.94 -11.53 -19.24
N LYS A 6 -5.64 -11.33 -17.94
CA LYS A 6 -6.01 -10.14 -17.19
C LYS A 6 -4.92 -9.08 -17.25
N LYS A 7 -5.30 -7.84 -17.56
CA LYS A 7 -4.39 -6.68 -17.57
C LYS A 7 -4.35 -5.99 -16.22
N ILE A 8 -3.15 -5.80 -15.69
CA ILE A 8 -2.92 -5.26 -14.35
C ILE A 8 -2.13 -3.94 -14.44
N ILE A 9 -2.67 -2.89 -13.84
CA ILE A 9 -2.00 -1.59 -13.72
C ILE A 9 -1.53 -1.36 -12.30
N ALA A 10 -0.26 -0.99 -12.14
CA ALA A 10 0.27 -0.48 -10.87
C ALA A 10 0.14 1.04 -10.81
N ILE A 11 -0.46 1.55 -9.74
CA ILE A 11 -0.50 2.97 -9.42
C ILE A 11 0.44 3.22 -8.24
N ILE A 12 1.41 4.10 -8.43
CA ILE A 12 2.35 4.52 -7.40
C ILE A 12 1.98 5.96 -6.97
N PRO A 13 1.31 6.12 -5.81
CA PRO A 13 0.91 7.44 -5.32
C PRO A 13 2.08 8.10 -4.59
N ALA A 14 2.54 9.25 -5.07
CA ALA A 14 3.65 9.96 -4.47
C ALA A 14 3.41 11.48 -4.46
N LYS A 15 2.87 12.02 -3.35
CA LYS A 15 2.65 13.46 -3.21
C LYS A 15 3.94 14.20 -2.83
N LYS A 16 4.04 15.48 -3.22
CA LYS A 16 5.18 16.36 -2.94
C LYS A 16 5.36 16.57 -1.44
N ILE A 17 4.27 16.95 -0.76
CA ILE A 17 4.31 17.32 0.66
C ILE A 17 3.92 16.11 1.52
N SER A 18 4.80 15.70 2.39
CA SER A 18 4.57 14.75 3.48
C SER A 18 4.57 15.52 4.80
N THR A 19 3.69 15.12 5.73
CA THR A 19 3.46 15.87 6.97
C THR A 19 4.50 15.64 8.03
N GLU A 20 4.97 14.42 8.16
CA GLU A 20 5.88 14.01 9.23
C GLU A 20 7.35 13.98 8.77
N LEU A 21 7.61 13.59 7.54
CA LEU A 21 8.93 13.62 6.93
C LEU A 21 8.93 14.46 5.67
N LYS A 22 9.67 15.57 5.67
CA LYS A 22 9.85 16.43 4.49
C LYS A 22 10.40 15.60 3.33
N ASN A 23 9.79 15.73 2.16
CA ASN A 23 10.20 15.01 0.94
C ASN A 23 10.28 13.48 1.10
N LYS A 24 9.44 12.87 1.93
CA LYS A 24 9.46 11.44 2.27
C LYS A 24 9.71 10.54 1.06
N ASN A 25 8.99 10.76 -0.03
CA ASN A 25 9.09 9.94 -1.24
C ASN A 25 10.46 9.99 -1.95
N LEU A 26 11.27 11.02 -1.66
CA LEU A 26 12.63 11.21 -2.21
C LEU A 26 13.74 10.75 -1.25
N LEU A 27 13.40 10.32 -0.04
CA LEU A 27 14.39 9.75 0.89
C LEU A 27 15.05 8.52 0.26
N LYS A 28 16.37 8.42 0.44
CA LYS A 28 17.19 7.38 -0.22
C LYS A 28 17.56 6.25 0.73
N ILE A 29 17.37 5.02 0.28
CA ILE A 29 17.93 3.81 0.88
C ILE A 29 18.77 3.12 -0.19
N ASN A 30 20.02 2.76 0.13
CA ASN A 30 20.97 2.15 -0.80
C ASN A 30 21.06 2.93 -2.14
N LYS A 31 21.24 4.27 -2.04
CA LYS A 31 21.36 5.22 -3.17
C LYS A 31 20.08 5.42 -4.00
N LYS A 32 19.01 4.67 -3.80
CA LYS A 32 17.72 4.79 -4.51
C LYS A 32 16.68 5.47 -3.63
N SER A 33 15.92 6.43 -4.19
CA SER A 33 14.77 7.02 -3.51
C SER A 33 13.64 6.01 -3.33
N LEU A 34 12.73 6.26 -2.38
CA LEU A 34 11.59 5.37 -2.13
C LEU A 34 10.70 5.20 -3.37
N VAL A 35 10.53 6.25 -4.18
CA VAL A 35 9.78 6.14 -5.44
C VAL A 35 10.50 5.28 -6.47
N GLU A 36 11.83 5.38 -6.59
CA GLU A 36 12.62 4.50 -7.47
C GLU A 36 12.52 3.04 -7.03
N ILE A 37 12.57 2.79 -5.71
CA ILE A 37 12.39 1.44 -5.16
C ILE A 37 11.01 0.89 -5.54
N ALA A 38 9.94 1.70 -5.42
CA ALA A 38 8.59 1.30 -5.77
C ALA A 38 8.42 1.01 -7.27
N VAL A 39 9.01 1.81 -8.16
CA VAL A 39 9.00 1.56 -9.60
C VAL A 39 9.77 0.27 -9.91
N ASN A 40 10.97 0.12 -9.36
CA ASN A 40 11.82 -1.06 -9.63
C ASN A 40 11.15 -2.37 -9.18
N ILE A 41 10.43 -2.38 -8.05
CA ILE A 41 9.73 -3.59 -7.62
C ILE A 41 8.56 -3.93 -8.53
N CYS A 42 7.82 -2.93 -9.04
CA CYS A 42 6.76 -3.14 -10.01
C CYS A 42 7.31 -3.70 -11.33
N LYS A 43 8.45 -3.19 -11.82
CA LYS A 43 9.12 -3.70 -13.02
C LYS A 43 9.56 -5.15 -12.92
N LYS A 44 9.89 -5.63 -11.72
CA LYS A 44 10.29 -7.02 -11.49
C LYS A 44 9.12 -7.99 -11.42
N SER A 45 7.90 -7.49 -11.24
CA SER A 45 6.69 -8.33 -11.23
C SER A 45 6.45 -8.98 -12.60
N LYS A 46 6.08 -10.25 -12.58
CA LYS A 46 5.73 -11.01 -13.80
C LYS A 46 4.35 -10.65 -14.36
N TYR A 47 3.51 -9.97 -13.57
CA TYR A 47 2.09 -9.81 -13.86
C TYR A 47 1.62 -8.35 -13.93
N ILE A 48 2.47 -7.38 -13.58
CA ILE A 48 2.16 -5.95 -13.75
C ILE A 48 2.46 -5.58 -15.20
N ASP A 49 1.43 -5.17 -15.94
CA ASP A 49 1.52 -4.83 -17.36
C ASP A 49 1.85 -3.34 -17.58
N TYR A 50 1.52 -2.47 -16.61
CA TYR A 50 1.67 -1.03 -16.79
C TYR A 50 1.88 -0.32 -15.45
N ILE A 51 2.81 0.61 -15.40
CA ILE A 51 3.22 1.34 -14.17
C ILE A 51 2.94 2.82 -14.34
N VAL A 52 2.11 3.39 -13.46
CA VAL A 52 1.72 4.80 -13.50
C VAL A 52 2.06 5.50 -12.20
N ILE A 53 2.71 6.64 -12.31
CA ILE A 53 2.96 7.55 -11.19
C ILE A 53 1.79 8.52 -11.05
N SER A 54 1.24 8.64 -9.85
CA SER A 54 0.27 9.67 -9.50
C SER A 54 0.92 10.67 -8.54
N SER A 55 1.31 11.85 -9.05
CA SER A 55 2.05 12.86 -8.28
C SER A 55 1.66 14.28 -8.67
N ASP A 56 1.84 15.19 -7.72
CA ASP A 56 1.77 16.65 -7.89
C ASP A 56 3.17 17.29 -8.02
N SER A 57 4.25 16.47 -8.04
CA SER A 57 5.63 16.91 -8.13
C SER A 57 6.27 16.50 -9.46
N GLU A 58 6.71 17.47 -10.25
CA GLU A 58 7.45 17.22 -11.49
C GLU A 58 8.77 16.46 -11.22
N ILE A 59 9.45 16.75 -10.11
CA ILE A 59 10.70 16.07 -9.72
C ILE A 59 10.43 14.57 -9.54
N ILE A 60 9.37 14.21 -8.80
CA ILE A 60 8.99 12.81 -8.56
C ILE A 60 8.61 12.14 -9.87
N ILE A 61 7.80 12.80 -10.70
CA ILE A 61 7.37 12.30 -12.01
C ILE A 61 8.60 11.97 -12.87
N ASN A 62 9.52 12.92 -13.02
CA ASN A 62 10.72 12.77 -13.85
C ASN A 62 11.63 11.63 -13.34
N ILE A 63 11.83 11.52 -12.03
CA ILE A 63 12.59 10.40 -11.43
C ILE A 63 11.94 9.07 -11.79
N CYS A 64 10.64 8.95 -11.61
CA CYS A 64 9.93 7.70 -11.86
C CYS A 64 9.93 7.30 -13.33
N LEU A 65 9.74 8.25 -14.26
CA LEU A 65 9.83 7.98 -15.69
C LEU A 65 11.23 7.52 -16.10
N LYS A 66 12.29 8.20 -15.60
CA LYS A 66 13.69 7.77 -15.81
C LYS A 66 13.98 6.39 -15.22
N THR A 67 13.27 5.98 -14.15
CA THR A 67 13.40 4.66 -13.54
C THR A 67 12.67 3.57 -14.35
N GLY A 68 11.76 3.97 -15.26
CA GLY A 68 11.05 3.08 -16.18
C GLY A 68 9.58 2.87 -15.80
N ALA A 69 8.93 3.86 -15.19
CA ALA A 69 7.49 3.92 -15.16
C ALA A 69 6.96 4.26 -16.58
N ASP A 70 5.86 3.63 -16.98
CA ASP A 70 5.33 3.77 -18.34
C ASP A 70 4.66 5.12 -18.57
N ASN A 71 4.06 5.69 -17.53
CA ASN A 71 3.33 6.95 -17.64
C ASN A 71 3.17 7.64 -16.28
N TYR A 72 2.58 8.84 -16.32
CA TYR A 72 2.21 9.60 -15.13
C TYR A 72 0.84 10.25 -15.26
N ILE A 73 0.25 10.52 -14.11
CA ILE A 73 -0.94 11.36 -13.96
C ILE A 73 -0.62 12.47 -12.97
N LYS A 74 -0.67 13.72 -13.45
CA LYS A 74 -0.49 14.90 -12.61
C LYS A 74 -1.67 15.03 -11.66
N ARG A 75 -1.41 14.98 -10.37
CA ARG A 75 -2.44 15.02 -9.34
C ARG A 75 -2.83 16.45 -9.03
N PRO A 76 -4.12 16.81 -9.07
CA PRO A 76 -4.58 18.13 -8.66
C PRO A 76 -4.32 18.39 -7.17
N GLN A 77 -4.08 19.64 -6.80
CA GLN A 77 -3.87 20.04 -5.41
C GLN A 77 -5.00 19.61 -4.48
N LYS A 78 -6.25 19.67 -4.95
CA LYS A 78 -7.44 19.28 -4.17
C LYS A 78 -7.35 17.87 -3.55
N ILE A 79 -6.73 16.92 -4.26
CA ILE A 79 -6.54 15.53 -3.81
C ILE A 79 -5.08 15.22 -3.40
N SER A 80 -4.25 16.26 -3.25
CA SER A 80 -2.86 16.17 -2.76
C SER A 80 -2.69 16.75 -1.35
N LYS A 81 -3.76 17.30 -0.75
CA LYS A 81 -3.75 17.86 0.60
C LYS A 81 -3.35 16.82 1.66
N LYS A 82 -2.97 17.32 2.85
CA LYS A 82 -2.51 16.53 3.99
C LYS A 82 -3.41 15.30 4.27
N ASN A 83 -4.71 15.52 4.37
CA ASN A 83 -5.71 14.51 4.76
C ASN A 83 -6.48 13.95 3.54
N SER A 84 -5.92 14.03 2.33
CA SER A 84 -6.58 13.51 1.14
C SER A 84 -6.68 12.00 1.20
N ASN A 85 -7.88 11.47 0.95
CA ASN A 85 -8.13 10.04 0.89
C ASN A 85 -7.35 9.42 -0.27
N ILE A 86 -6.58 8.38 -0.01
CA ILE A 86 -5.78 7.65 -1.00
C ILE A 86 -6.65 7.05 -2.10
N LEU A 87 -7.88 6.66 -1.79
CA LEU A 87 -8.83 6.14 -2.77
C LEU A 87 -9.13 7.15 -3.86
N LEU A 88 -9.28 8.44 -3.51
CA LEU A 88 -9.53 9.50 -4.50
C LEU A 88 -8.34 9.66 -5.46
N ALA A 89 -7.11 9.57 -4.95
CA ALA A 89 -5.92 9.61 -5.77
C ALA A 89 -5.81 8.39 -6.69
N TRP A 90 -6.19 7.22 -6.19
CA TRP A 90 -6.21 5.96 -6.94
C TRP A 90 -7.24 6.00 -8.07
N GLN A 91 -8.49 6.37 -7.74
CA GLN A 91 -9.57 6.55 -8.73
C GLN A 91 -9.22 7.59 -9.80
N HIS A 92 -8.64 8.72 -9.37
CA HIS A 92 -8.21 9.77 -10.28
C HIS A 92 -7.15 9.26 -11.26
N ALA A 93 -6.17 8.51 -10.78
CA ALA A 93 -5.13 7.95 -11.63
C ALA A 93 -5.72 6.96 -12.66
N ILE A 94 -6.58 6.03 -12.23
CA ILE A 94 -7.22 5.04 -13.11
C ILE A 94 -8.09 5.74 -14.19
N LYS A 95 -8.92 6.70 -13.79
CA LYS A 95 -9.80 7.41 -14.74
C LYS A 95 -9.02 8.17 -15.80
N ASN A 96 -7.95 8.85 -15.40
CA ASN A 96 -7.19 9.71 -16.31
C ASN A 96 -6.22 8.91 -17.19
N ILE A 97 -5.62 7.83 -16.68
CA ILE A 97 -4.77 6.98 -17.53
C ILE A 97 -5.59 6.27 -18.61
N LYS A 98 -6.79 5.79 -18.28
CA LYS A 98 -7.69 5.19 -19.28
C LYS A 98 -7.98 6.16 -20.42
N LYS A 99 -8.24 7.44 -20.12
CA LYS A 99 -8.46 8.48 -21.16
C LYS A 99 -7.20 8.75 -21.98
N LYS A 100 -6.01 8.69 -21.35
CA LYS A 100 -4.74 9.06 -21.99
C LYS A 100 -4.22 8.01 -22.97
N ILE A 101 -4.38 6.71 -22.67
CA ILE A 101 -3.78 5.62 -23.47
C ILE A 101 -4.80 4.67 -24.09
N ASN A 102 -6.08 4.87 -23.84
CA ASN A 102 -7.20 4.05 -24.36
C ASN A 102 -7.05 2.54 -24.10
N ILE A 103 -6.43 2.16 -22.98
CA ILE A 103 -6.28 0.76 -22.55
C ILE A 103 -7.21 0.49 -21.36
N ASN A 104 -7.92 -0.62 -21.38
CA ASN A 104 -8.70 -1.11 -20.27
C ASN A 104 -7.86 -2.07 -19.43
N PHE A 105 -7.86 -1.87 -18.10
CA PHE A 105 -7.25 -2.76 -17.14
C PHE A 105 -8.35 -3.46 -16.34
N ASP A 106 -8.12 -4.74 -16.01
CA ASP A 106 -9.04 -5.53 -15.20
C ASP A 106 -8.85 -5.26 -13.71
N TYR A 107 -7.60 -5.19 -13.29
CA TYR A 107 -7.21 -4.94 -11.89
C TYR A 107 -6.23 -3.81 -11.79
N SER A 108 -6.27 -3.14 -10.64
CA SER A 108 -5.28 -2.13 -10.28
C SER A 108 -4.67 -2.45 -8.94
N ILE A 109 -3.34 -2.38 -8.85
CA ILE A 109 -2.57 -2.50 -7.61
C ILE A 109 -2.04 -1.13 -7.20
N LEU A 110 -2.28 -0.75 -5.94
CA LEU A 110 -1.71 0.44 -5.33
C LEU A 110 -0.42 0.06 -4.62
N VAL A 111 0.68 0.70 -5.00
CA VAL A 111 2.04 0.43 -4.51
C VAL A 111 2.61 1.68 -3.87
N GLU A 112 2.46 1.80 -2.55
CA GLU A 112 2.93 2.96 -1.81
C GLU A 112 4.46 2.95 -1.67
N PRO A 113 5.18 4.06 -2.00
CA PRO A 113 6.64 4.12 -1.86
C PRO A 113 7.15 3.93 -0.43
N THR A 114 6.30 4.19 0.56
CA THR A 114 6.63 4.12 1.98
C THR A 114 6.88 2.72 2.52
N CYS A 115 6.63 1.67 1.72
CA CYS A 115 6.91 0.27 2.06
C CYS A 115 8.10 -0.29 1.23
N PRO A 116 9.36 0.10 1.50
CA PRO A 116 10.51 -0.27 0.67
C PRO A 116 10.93 -1.74 0.76
N LEU A 117 10.59 -2.42 1.86
CA LEU A 117 10.92 -3.84 2.09
C LEU A 117 10.01 -4.83 1.35
N ARG A 118 9.13 -4.34 0.51
CA ARG A 118 8.22 -5.15 -0.31
C ARG A 118 9.00 -6.10 -1.21
N LYS A 119 8.60 -7.38 -1.20
CA LYS A 119 9.13 -8.40 -2.10
C LYS A 119 8.26 -8.53 -3.34
N VAL A 120 8.87 -8.80 -4.50
CA VAL A 120 8.14 -8.99 -5.76
C VAL A 120 7.21 -10.20 -5.71
N GLU A 121 7.64 -11.26 -5.03
CA GLU A 121 6.86 -12.49 -4.85
C GLU A 121 5.52 -12.21 -4.14
N SER A 122 5.51 -11.26 -3.19
CA SER A 122 4.28 -10.86 -2.50
C SER A 122 3.32 -10.10 -3.40
N LEU A 123 3.83 -9.27 -4.33
CA LEU A 123 3.00 -8.62 -5.34
C LEU A 123 2.39 -9.66 -6.29
N ASP A 124 3.22 -10.55 -6.82
CA ASP A 124 2.80 -11.58 -7.76
C ASP A 124 1.81 -12.56 -7.13
N ALA A 125 2.06 -12.99 -5.88
CA ALA A 125 1.13 -13.83 -5.12
C ALA A 125 -0.22 -13.14 -4.87
N SER A 126 -0.20 -11.83 -4.57
CA SER A 126 -1.43 -11.05 -4.37
C SER A 126 -2.26 -10.95 -5.66
N ILE A 127 -1.58 -10.72 -6.80
CA ILE A 127 -2.22 -10.67 -8.12
C ILE A 127 -2.85 -12.03 -8.47
N LYS A 128 -2.11 -13.11 -8.29
CA LYS A 128 -2.63 -14.46 -8.51
C LYS A 128 -3.86 -14.73 -7.64
N LYS A 129 -3.75 -14.47 -6.33
CA LYS A 129 -4.81 -14.76 -5.37
C LYS A 129 -6.11 -14.00 -5.66
N ILE A 130 -6.05 -12.71 -6.02
CA ILE A 130 -7.26 -11.94 -6.33
C ILE A 130 -7.95 -12.45 -7.60
N ILE A 131 -7.16 -12.83 -8.62
CA ILE A 131 -7.69 -13.34 -9.91
C ILE A 131 -8.25 -14.74 -9.75
N ASP A 132 -7.51 -15.66 -9.12
CA ASP A 132 -7.90 -17.05 -8.96
C ASP A 132 -9.20 -17.20 -8.13
N ASN A 133 -9.33 -16.39 -7.09
CA ASN A 133 -10.52 -16.41 -6.22
C ASN A 133 -11.61 -15.42 -6.67
N LYS A 134 -11.47 -14.77 -7.83
CA LYS A 134 -12.42 -13.80 -8.39
C LYS A 134 -12.84 -12.71 -7.38
N LEU A 135 -11.89 -12.25 -6.56
CA LEU A 135 -12.17 -11.26 -5.53
C LEU A 135 -12.26 -9.84 -6.12
N ASN A 136 -13.08 -9.01 -5.53
CA ASN A 136 -13.17 -7.60 -5.91
C ASN A 136 -12.06 -6.75 -5.30
N TYR A 137 -11.57 -7.13 -4.11
CA TYR A 137 -10.54 -6.41 -3.38
C TYR A 137 -9.71 -7.36 -2.53
N LEU A 138 -8.40 -7.09 -2.43
CA LEU A 138 -7.46 -7.85 -1.62
C LEU A 138 -6.46 -6.89 -0.98
N ILE A 139 -6.12 -7.16 0.27
CA ILE A 139 -5.05 -6.46 1.01
C ILE A 139 -4.01 -7.43 1.52
N THR A 140 -2.80 -6.95 1.66
CA THR A 140 -1.75 -7.70 2.36
C THR A 140 -1.77 -7.39 3.85
N VAL A 141 -1.57 -8.42 4.66
CA VAL A 141 -1.61 -8.33 6.11
C VAL A 141 -0.41 -9.02 6.74
N SER A 142 -0.04 -8.57 7.93
CA SER A 142 0.89 -9.25 8.82
C SER A 142 0.22 -9.61 10.13
N LYS A 143 0.65 -10.73 10.69
CA LYS A 143 0.22 -11.17 12.02
C LYS A 143 0.70 -10.17 13.08
N VAL A 144 -0.20 -9.79 13.96
CA VAL A 144 0.11 -8.90 15.09
C VAL A 144 0.65 -9.73 16.25
N GLU A 145 1.72 -9.27 16.88
CA GLU A 145 2.21 -9.91 18.09
C GLU A 145 1.14 -9.87 19.19
N LYS A 146 0.99 -10.97 19.93
CA LYS A 146 -0.04 -11.10 20.98
C LYS A 146 0.03 -10.02 22.08
N LYS A 147 1.21 -9.37 22.26
CA LYS A 147 1.35 -8.24 23.21
C LYS A 147 0.56 -6.99 22.76
N TRP A 148 0.33 -6.82 21.45
CA TRP A 148 -0.42 -5.73 20.85
C TRP A 148 -1.85 -6.11 20.47
N HIS A 149 -2.35 -7.22 21.01
CA HIS A 149 -3.70 -7.68 20.73
C HIS A 149 -4.75 -6.65 21.19
N PRO A 150 -5.83 -6.38 20.42
CA PRO A 150 -6.84 -5.38 20.77
C PRO A 150 -7.44 -5.54 22.17
N LEU A 151 -7.59 -6.78 22.66
CA LEU A 151 -8.05 -7.07 24.02
C LEU A 151 -7.05 -6.65 25.13
N LYS A 152 -5.85 -6.25 24.79
CA LYS A 152 -4.83 -5.73 25.72
C LYS A 152 -4.64 -4.21 25.60
N GLN A 153 -5.45 -3.56 24.80
CA GLN A 153 -5.36 -2.12 24.57
C GLN A 153 -6.42 -1.37 25.36
N PHE A 154 -6.11 -0.14 25.74
CA PHE A 154 -6.94 0.71 26.55
C PHE A 154 -7.08 2.10 25.93
N ASN A 155 -8.23 2.71 26.15
CA ASN A 155 -8.43 4.15 25.99
C ASN A 155 -8.24 4.83 27.34
N ILE A 156 -7.73 6.07 27.36
CA ILE A 156 -7.68 6.91 28.55
C ILE A 156 -8.86 7.88 28.50
N ARG A 157 -9.71 7.85 29.52
CA ARG A 157 -10.79 8.83 29.71
C ARG A 157 -10.78 9.34 31.14
N LYS A 158 -10.70 10.66 31.34
CA LYS A 158 -10.67 11.31 32.66
C LYS A 158 -9.67 10.65 33.62
N ASN A 159 -8.44 10.40 33.16
CA ASN A 159 -7.34 9.75 33.89
C ASN A 159 -7.61 8.27 34.31
N LEU A 160 -8.63 7.63 33.74
CA LEU A 160 -8.94 6.22 33.99
C LEU A 160 -8.73 5.42 32.71
N LEU A 161 -8.22 4.19 32.86
CA LEU A 161 -8.12 3.22 31.78
C LEU A 161 -9.49 2.60 31.51
N LYS A 162 -9.90 2.62 30.25
CA LYS A 162 -11.06 1.91 29.73
C LYS A 162 -10.63 0.93 28.65
N PRO A 163 -11.02 -0.35 28.68
CA PRO A 163 -10.71 -1.30 27.62
C PRO A 163 -11.08 -0.74 26.24
N PHE A 164 -10.22 -0.97 25.24
CA PHE A 164 -10.48 -0.55 23.87
C PHE A 164 -11.67 -1.30 23.26
N SER A 165 -11.79 -2.60 23.57
CA SER A 165 -12.90 -3.46 23.14
C SER A 165 -13.87 -3.69 24.28
N ASP A 166 -15.18 -3.50 24.01
CA ASP A 166 -16.27 -3.75 24.98
C ASP A 166 -16.57 -5.25 25.22
N SER A 167 -15.81 -6.17 24.58
CA SER A 167 -15.93 -7.59 24.88
C SER A 167 -15.56 -7.83 26.35
N ASN A 168 -16.47 -8.45 27.10
CA ASN A 168 -16.33 -8.78 28.52
C ASN A 168 -14.88 -9.14 28.88
N PHE A 169 -14.25 -8.29 29.71
CA PHE A 169 -12.86 -8.36 30.07
C PHE A 169 -12.63 -9.58 30.98
N LYS A 170 -12.64 -10.77 30.41
CA LYS A 170 -12.06 -11.94 31.06
C LYS A 170 -10.55 -11.85 30.86
N ILE A 171 -9.81 -12.00 31.92
CA ILE A 171 -8.33 -12.16 31.85
C ILE A 171 -8.11 -13.41 31.02
N ILE A 172 -7.74 -13.19 29.76
CA ILE A 172 -7.46 -14.27 28.82
C ILE A 172 -5.96 -14.53 28.87
N ASN A 173 -5.57 -15.76 29.11
CA ASN A 173 -4.17 -16.16 29.01
C ASN A 173 -3.64 -15.87 27.62
N ARG A 174 -2.34 -15.52 27.52
CA ARG A 174 -1.71 -15.18 26.26
C ARG A 174 -1.89 -16.26 25.18
N GLN A 175 -1.95 -17.53 25.59
CA GLN A 175 -2.15 -18.68 24.69
C GLN A 175 -3.54 -18.70 24.07
N GLU A 176 -4.55 -18.27 24.81
CA GLU A 176 -5.98 -18.30 24.40
C GLU A 176 -6.34 -17.16 23.43
N LEU A 177 -5.49 -16.14 23.30
CA LEU A 177 -5.72 -15.04 22.39
C LEU A 177 -5.68 -15.52 20.94
N ALA A 178 -6.77 -15.29 20.21
CA ALA A 178 -6.85 -15.51 18.79
C ALA A 178 -5.79 -14.68 18.06
N TYR A 179 -5.37 -15.10 16.87
CA TYR A 179 -4.48 -14.29 16.05
C TYR A 179 -5.23 -13.11 15.45
N THR A 180 -4.62 -11.94 15.55
CA THR A 180 -5.10 -10.72 14.88
C THR A 180 -4.11 -10.30 13.80
N TYR A 181 -4.59 -9.54 12.82
CA TYR A 181 -3.81 -9.13 11.67
C TYR A 181 -3.95 -7.63 11.45
N SER A 182 -2.89 -7.00 10.99
CA SER A 182 -2.89 -5.60 10.55
C SER A 182 -2.53 -5.49 9.08
N LYS A 183 -3.10 -4.50 8.39
CA LYS A 183 -2.65 -4.16 7.04
C LYS A 183 -1.20 -3.70 7.07
N ASN A 184 -0.40 -4.13 6.11
CA ASN A 184 1.05 -3.93 6.14
C ASN A 184 1.61 -3.07 4.99
N GLY A 185 0.75 -2.55 4.11
CA GLY A 185 1.16 -1.61 3.07
C GLY A 185 1.93 -2.22 1.88
N ILE A 186 2.09 -3.56 1.83
CA ILE A 186 2.78 -4.20 0.70
C ILE A 186 1.97 -4.01 -0.58
N ALA A 187 0.67 -4.36 -0.56
CA ALA A 187 -0.21 -4.23 -1.70
C ALA A 187 -1.66 -4.02 -1.29
N TYR A 188 -2.35 -3.17 -2.04
CA TYR A 188 -3.79 -3.05 -2.08
C TYR A 188 -4.20 -3.29 -3.52
N ILE A 189 -5.01 -4.30 -3.79
CA ILE A 189 -5.41 -4.68 -5.15
C ILE A 189 -6.92 -4.69 -5.23
N GLY A 190 -7.46 -4.15 -6.33
CA GLY A 190 -8.89 -4.23 -6.59
C GLY A 190 -9.19 -4.36 -8.06
N SER A 191 -10.33 -4.98 -8.38
CA SER A 191 -10.87 -4.88 -9.74
C SER A 191 -11.14 -3.41 -10.07
N VAL A 192 -10.81 -2.99 -11.26
CA VAL A 192 -10.97 -1.58 -11.69
C VAL A 192 -12.42 -1.11 -11.50
N PRO A 193 -13.46 -1.89 -11.87
CA PRO A 193 -14.85 -1.49 -11.64
C PRO A 193 -15.18 -1.31 -10.15
N TYR A 194 -14.63 -2.15 -9.26
CA TYR A 194 -14.84 -2.02 -7.82
C TYR A 194 -14.21 -0.74 -7.28
N ILE A 195 -12.92 -0.49 -7.60
CA ILE A 195 -12.22 0.72 -7.16
C ILE A 195 -12.97 1.98 -7.61
N LEU A 196 -13.40 2.03 -8.87
CA LEU A 196 -14.06 3.22 -9.42
C LEU A 196 -15.42 3.53 -8.82
N ARG A 197 -16.14 2.52 -8.30
CA ARG A 197 -17.46 2.67 -7.66
C ARG A 197 -17.38 2.86 -6.15
N SER A 198 -16.26 2.50 -5.53
CA SER A 198 -16.10 2.55 -4.08
C SER A 198 -16.14 3.98 -3.56
N LYS A 199 -16.90 4.23 -2.50
CA LYS A 199 -16.88 5.49 -1.72
C LYS A 199 -15.80 5.47 -0.64
N THR A 200 -15.51 4.27 -0.12
CA THR A 200 -14.48 4.02 0.89
C THR A 200 -13.78 2.70 0.58
N LEU A 201 -12.55 2.53 1.07
CA LEU A 201 -11.89 1.22 1.07
C LEU A 201 -12.53 0.39 2.21
N ASN A 202 -13.53 -0.40 1.86
CA ASN A 202 -14.18 -1.28 2.82
C ASN A 202 -13.43 -2.62 2.84
N TYR A 203 -12.93 -2.98 4.02
CA TYR A 203 -12.19 -4.24 4.23
C TYR A 203 -13.12 -5.44 4.56
N LYS A 204 -14.40 -5.18 4.82
CA LYS A 204 -15.38 -6.24 5.02
C LYS A 204 -15.51 -7.06 3.74
N TYR A 205 -15.35 -8.37 3.85
CA TYR A 205 -15.34 -9.31 2.72
C TYR A 205 -14.19 -9.13 1.72
N SER A 206 -13.12 -8.45 2.12
CA SER A 206 -11.90 -8.40 1.31
C SER A 206 -11.13 -9.71 1.42
N GLY A 207 -10.51 -10.11 0.31
CA GLY A 207 -9.46 -11.11 0.38
C GLY A 207 -8.23 -10.59 1.11
N PHE A 208 -7.38 -11.49 1.56
CA PHE A 208 -6.10 -11.12 2.17
C PHE A 208 -4.97 -12.01 1.69
N LEU A 209 -3.74 -11.49 1.75
CA LEU A 209 -2.52 -12.28 1.66
C LEU A 209 -1.69 -12.01 2.92
N GLU A 210 -1.44 -13.03 3.71
CA GLU A 210 -0.53 -12.94 4.85
C GLU A 210 0.92 -12.96 4.38
N THR A 211 1.77 -12.13 5.00
CA THR A 211 3.21 -12.11 4.74
C THR A 211 3.97 -12.21 6.06
N ASN A 212 5.01 -13.06 6.05
CA ASN A 212 5.75 -13.48 7.25
C ASN A 212 7.19 -12.99 7.27
N TYR A 213 7.47 -11.81 6.73
CA TYR A 213 8.78 -11.19 6.75
C TYR A 213 8.70 -9.75 7.32
N PRO A 214 9.83 -9.19 7.81
CA PRO A 214 9.84 -7.84 8.36
C PRO A 214 9.35 -6.80 7.36
N ILE A 215 8.42 -5.97 7.78
CA ILE A 215 7.84 -4.89 6.98
C ILE A 215 7.92 -3.60 7.79
N VAL A 216 8.32 -2.53 7.11
CA VAL A 216 8.33 -1.19 7.69
C VAL A 216 7.58 -0.27 6.74
N ASN A 217 6.56 0.40 7.25
CA ASN A 217 5.93 1.53 6.59
C ASN A 217 6.57 2.81 7.15
N ILE A 218 7.26 3.55 6.29
CA ILE A 218 7.96 4.75 6.70
C ILE A 218 6.96 5.88 6.88
N ASP A 219 6.67 6.25 8.12
CA ASP A 219 5.88 7.43 8.46
C ASP A 219 6.71 8.50 9.16
N ASN A 220 7.67 8.13 9.99
CA ASN A 220 8.55 9.00 10.74
C ASN A 220 10.04 8.67 10.51
N LEU A 221 10.95 9.40 11.19
CA LEU A 221 12.41 9.22 11.07
C LEU A 221 12.88 7.87 11.62
N GLU A 222 12.23 7.36 12.65
CA GLU A 222 12.58 6.08 13.28
C GLU A 222 12.27 4.92 12.33
N ASP A 223 11.10 4.95 11.69
CA ASP A 223 10.74 3.99 10.65
C ASP A 223 11.76 4.00 9.50
N TYR A 224 12.19 5.21 9.10
CA TYR A 224 13.20 5.34 8.04
C TYR A 224 14.54 4.73 8.44
N LYS A 225 15.01 4.96 9.68
CA LYS A 225 16.23 4.34 10.20
C LYS A 225 16.09 2.81 10.22
N LEU A 226 14.97 2.31 10.71
CA LEU A 226 14.67 0.89 10.77
C LEU A 226 14.63 0.25 9.37
N ALA A 227 13.97 0.89 8.41
CA ALA A 227 13.95 0.42 7.03
C ALA A 227 15.35 0.33 6.42
N LYS A 228 16.24 1.31 6.71
CA LYS A 228 17.65 1.26 6.27
C LYS A 228 18.40 0.06 6.81
N ILE A 229 18.18 -0.28 8.10
CA ILE A 229 18.82 -1.45 8.74
C ILE A 229 18.38 -2.74 8.06
N TYR A 230 17.07 -2.92 7.86
CA TYR A 230 16.56 -4.12 7.19
C TYR A 230 16.98 -4.23 5.72
N MET A 231 16.99 -3.12 4.98
CA MET A 231 17.42 -3.10 3.58
C MET A 231 18.91 -3.38 3.36
N LYS A 232 19.75 -3.30 4.39
CA LYS A 232 21.16 -3.71 4.34
C LYS A 232 21.35 -5.23 4.48
N ARG A 233 20.34 -5.91 5.04
CA ARG A 233 20.38 -7.37 5.30
C ARG A 233 19.73 -8.19 4.17
N LEU A 234 19.10 -7.51 3.21
CA LEU A 234 18.52 -8.09 2.00
C LEU A 234 19.47 -7.98 0.81
#